data_d67c0bc66a8c850dc94dac3929e9765d
#
_entry.id   d67c0bc66a8c850dc94dac3929e9765d
#
_cell.length_a   1.000
_cell.length_b   1.000
_cell.length_c   1.000
_cell.angle_alpha   90.00
_cell.angle_beta   90.00
_cell.angle_gamma   90.00
#
_symmetry.space_group_name_H-M   'P 1'
#
loop_
_entity.id
_entity.type
_entity.pdbx_description
1 polymer ?
#
loop_
_entity_poly.entity_id
_entity_poly.type
_entity_poly.pdbx_seq_one_letter_code
_entity_poly.pdbx_strand_id
1 'polypeptide(L)'
;MLKLLRCALLFLLLLGSMPVLAKGPLMAPAADQNPRPEPGKALLVFLRPSAMGGIYSSTVYDAPDDATRFLGVVNYKHRLAVQMTPGSHRMMVVGENADFVDVTLDADKTYYLLVRPRPGFGKYRFSLLPLHNRADAEYSLLADYFKEWMDKTHYVSKTPAADAWYEEHKDSVAQKKTDYLIKWNKMLPQDRAPLVLNAEGGVPAQ
;
A
#
# COMPACT_ATOMS: atom_id res chain seq x y z
N MET A 1 1.43 -65.08 -2.12
CA MET A 1 2.25 -63.95 -2.62
C MET A 1 1.45 -62.96 -3.51
N LEU A 2 0.43 -63.36 -4.25
CA LEU A 2 -0.29 -62.48 -5.18
C LEU A 2 -1.30 -61.47 -4.48
N LYS A 3 -1.78 -61.76 -3.27
CA LYS A 3 -2.71 -60.89 -2.50
C LYS A 3 -2.00 -59.70 -1.80
N LEU A 4 -0.73 -59.83 -1.43
CA LEU A 4 0.05 -58.74 -0.83
C LEU A 4 0.50 -57.69 -1.84
N LEU A 5 0.67 -58.06 -3.12
CA LEU A 5 1.04 -57.13 -4.18
C LEU A 5 -0.10 -56.17 -4.59
N ARG A 6 -1.36 -56.64 -4.41
CA ARG A 6 -2.56 -55.79 -4.73
C ARG A 6 -2.84 -54.69 -3.68
N CYS A 7 -2.48 -54.91 -2.42
CA CYS A 7 -2.63 -53.86 -1.38
C CYS A 7 -1.55 -52.76 -1.48
N ALA A 8 -0.35 -53.10 -1.95
CA ALA A 8 0.72 -52.12 -2.12
C ALA A 8 0.46 -51.13 -3.29
N LEU A 9 -0.25 -51.63 -4.36
CA LEU A 9 -0.57 -50.80 -5.53
C LEU A 9 -1.72 -49.81 -5.25
N LEU A 10 -2.60 -50.11 -4.29
CA LEU A 10 -3.71 -49.19 -3.92
C LEU A 10 -3.26 -48.07 -2.97
N PHE A 11 -2.13 -48.20 -2.27
CA PHE A 11 -1.60 -47.17 -1.38
C PHE A 11 -0.75 -46.11 -2.10
N LEU A 12 -0.30 -46.38 -3.33
CA LEU A 12 0.52 -45.46 -4.13
C LEU A 12 -0.29 -44.44 -4.93
N LEU A 13 -1.63 -44.61 -5.02
CA LEU A 13 -2.54 -43.74 -5.76
C LEU A 13 -3.16 -42.63 -4.92
N LEU A 14 -2.83 -42.55 -3.62
CA LEU A 14 -3.31 -41.51 -2.68
C LEU A 14 -2.28 -40.40 -2.40
N LEU A 15 -1.19 -40.34 -3.16
CA LEU A 15 -0.41 -39.11 -3.27
C LEU A 15 -1.21 -38.10 -4.07
N GLY A 16 -2.26 -37.60 -3.42
CA GLY A 16 -3.14 -36.55 -3.93
C GLY A 16 -2.31 -35.42 -4.49
N SER A 17 -2.52 -35.12 -5.76
CA SER A 17 -2.12 -33.87 -6.38
C SER A 17 -2.56 -32.74 -5.47
N MET A 18 -1.66 -32.22 -4.65
CA MET A 18 -1.89 -30.94 -3.98
C MET A 18 -2.14 -29.94 -5.10
N PRO A 19 -3.30 -29.28 -5.15
CA PRO A 19 -3.50 -28.23 -6.13
C PRO A 19 -2.40 -27.20 -5.90
N VAL A 20 -1.49 -27.05 -6.86
CA VAL A 20 -0.64 -25.87 -6.95
C VAL A 20 -1.62 -24.71 -7.15
N LEU A 21 -2.01 -24.07 -6.07
CA LEU A 21 -2.76 -22.82 -6.12
C LEU A 21 -1.85 -21.84 -6.87
N ALA A 22 -2.15 -21.62 -8.14
CA ALA A 22 -1.54 -20.55 -8.90
C ALA A 22 -1.77 -19.27 -8.09
N LYS A 23 -0.66 -18.56 -7.73
CA LYS A 23 -0.74 -17.29 -6.99
C LYS A 23 -1.57 -16.32 -7.85
N GLY A 24 -2.80 -16.06 -7.44
CA GLY A 24 -3.68 -15.10 -8.10
C GLY A 24 -3.12 -13.67 -8.03
N PRO A 25 -3.74 -12.72 -8.72
CA PRO A 25 -3.33 -11.31 -8.66
C PRO A 25 -3.46 -10.81 -7.20
N LEU A 26 -2.48 -10.02 -6.75
CA LEU A 26 -2.48 -9.47 -5.39
C LEU A 26 -3.60 -8.43 -5.16
N MET A 27 -3.98 -7.74 -6.24
CA MET A 27 -5.05 -6.72 -6.21
C MET A 27 -6.05 -7.00 -7.32
N ALA A 28 -7.31 -6.71 -7.07
CA ALA A 28 -8.40 -6.77 -8.05
C ALA A 28 -9.09 -5.39 -8.13
N PRO A 29 -9.78 -5.05 -9.22
CA PRO A 29 -10.64 -3.87 -9.24
C PRO A 29 -11.60 -3.89 -8.05
N ALA A 30 -11.68 -2.77 -7.32
CA ALA A 30 -12.63 -2.65 -6.21
C ALA A 30 -14.06 -2.59 -6.75
N ALA A 31 -15.01 -3.21 -6.04
CA ALA A 31 -16.42 -3.16 -6.39
C ALA A 31 -16.96 -1.72 -6.30
N ASP A 32 -16.51 -0.97 -5.29
CA ASP A 32 -16.82 0.45 -5.15
C ASP A 32 -15.71 1.31 -5.79
N GLN A 33 -16.07 2.09 -6.82
CA GLN A 33 -15.19 3.03 -7.51
C GLN A 33 -15.36 4.47 -7.02
N ASN A 34 -16.19 4.71 -5.99
CA ASN A 34 -16.36 6.00 -5.34
C ASN A 34 -16.43 5.87 -3.81
N PRO A 35 -15.41 5.27 -3.17
CA PRO A 35 -15.43 5.00 -1.74
C PRO A 35 -15.45 6.29 -0.94
N ARG A 36 -16.20 6.27 0.18
CA ARG A 36 -16.33 7.36 1.14
C ARG A 36 -15.85 6.89 2.51
N PRO A 37 -15.48 7.82 3.41
CA PRO A 37 -15.25 7.44 4.80
C PRO A 37 -16.52 6.84 5.40
N GLU A 38 -16.36 5.74 6.14
CA GLU A 38 -17.40 5.22 7.01
C GLU A 38 -17.65 6.20 8.18
N PRO A 39 -18.85 6.25 8.75
CA PRO A 39 -19.14 7.15 9.89
C PRO A 39 -18.10 7.00 11.02
N GLY A 40 -17.49 8.11 11.41
CA GLY A 40 -16.47 8.15 12.45
C GLY A 40 -15.10 7.59 12.03
N LYS A 41 -14.89 7.29 10.74
CA LYS A 41 -13.60 6.90 10.16
C LYS A 41 -13.05 8.00 9.25
N ALA A 42 -11.76 7.92 8.97
CA ALA A 42 -11.12 8.63 7.88
C ALA A 42 -10.93 7.69 6.68
N LEU A 43 -10.99 8.21 5.47
CA LEU A 43 -10.58 7.47 4.26
C LEU A 43 -9.19 7.95 3.83
N LEU A 44 -8.22 7.04 3.81
CA LEU A 44 -6.89 7.32 3.29
C LEU A 44 -6.72 6.65 1.91
N VAL A 45 -6.40 7.47 0.90
CA VAL A 45 -6.26 7.04 -0.48
C VAL A 45 -4.80 7.14 -0.92
N PHE A 46 -4.22 6.01 -1.30
CA PHE A 46 -2.92 5.95 -1.97
C PHE A 46 -3.15 5.91 -3.47
N LEU A 47 -2.44 6.76 -4.25
CA LEU A 47 -2.60 6.77 -5.70
C LEU A 47 -1.24 6.77 -6.42
N ARG A 48 -1.16 6.04 -7.54
CA ARG A 48 0.05 5.96 -8.37
C ARG A 48 -0.28 6.20 -9.85
N PRO A 49 -0.36 7.46 -10.27
CA PRO A 49 -0.72 7.83 -11.65
C PRO A 49 0.46 7.69 -12.64
N SER A 50 1.71 7.61 -12.15
CA SER A 50 2.91 7.58 -13.00
C SER A 50 3.21 6.19 -13.54
N ALA A 51 3.49 6.11 -14.85
CA ALA A 51 3.95 4.90 -15.54
C ALA A 51 5.42 4.56 -15.23
N MET A 52 6.21 5.50 -14.72
CA MET A 52 7.61 5.27 -14.37
C MET A 52 7.72 4.10 -13.41
N GLY A 53 8.62 3.14 -13.69
CA GLY A 53 8.75 1.92 -12.89
C GLY A 53 7.49 1.03 -12.91
N GLY A 54 6.67 1.06 -13.97
CA GLY A 54 5.37 0.41 -14.04
C GLY A 54 5.38 -1.10 -13.81
N ILE A 55 6.49 -1.77 -14.11
CA ILE A 55 6.68 -3.21 -13.86
C ILE A 55 7.01 -3.55 -12.39
N TYR A 56 7.36 -2.54 -11.57
CA TYR A 56 7.67 -2.74 -10.16
C TYR A 56 6.48 -2.40 -9.29
N SER A 57 6.15 -3.29 -8.37
CA SER A 57 5.10 -3.08 -7.37
C SER A 57 5.59 -2.22 -6.21
N SER A 58 4.70 -1.40 -5.66
CA SER A 58 4.88 -0.72 -4.38
C SER A 58 3.86 -1.23 -3.38
N THR A 59 4.29 -1.58 -2.19
CA THR A 59 3.43 -2.06 -1.11
C THR A 59 3.30 -0.98 -0.03
N VAL A 60 2.11 -0.82 0.54
CA VAL A 60 1.83 0.24 1.52
C VAL A 60 1.35 -0.35 2.84
N TYR A 61 1.71 0.33 3.92
CA TYR A 61 1.52 -0.13 5.29
C TYR A 61 1.14 1.02 6.22
N ASP A 62 0.37 0.70 7.25
CA ASP A 62 0.31 1.47 8.49
C ASP A 62 1.39 0.89 9.42
N ALA A 63 2.40 1.67 9.75
CA ALA A 63 3.65 1.19 10.30
C ALA A 63 4.17 2.07 11.44
N PRO A 64 3.39 2.22 12.55
CA PRO A 64 3.91 2.81 13.78
C PRO A 64 5.18 2.07 14.23
N ASP A 65 5.93 2.63 15.18
CA ASP A 65 7.25 2.11 15.51
C ASP A 65 7.24 0.64 15.94
N ASP A 66 6.21 0.22 16.65
CA ASP A 66 6.04 -1.11 17.27
C ASP A 66 5.22 -2.12 16.43
N ALA A 67 4.55 -1.68 15.36
CA ALA A 67 3.68 -2.54 14.56
C ALA A 67 3.83 -2.29 13.06
N THR A 68 3.35 -3.24 12.26
CA THR A 68 3.28 -3.09 10.79
C THR A 68 2.03 -3.81 10.29
N ARG A 69 1.07 -3.04 9.77
CA ARG A 69 -0.16 -3.55 9.16
C ARG A 69 -0.10 -3.37 7.65
N PHE A 70 -0.12 -4.46 6.92
CA PHE A 70 -0.15 -4.44 5.46
C PHE A 70 -1.51 -3.93 4.95
N LEU A 71 -1.49 -2.90 4.12
CA LEU A 71 -2.69 -2.28 3.55
C LEU A 71 -2.97 -2.77 2.13
N GLY A 72 -1.94 -2.99 1.32
CA GLY A 72 -2.09 -3.49 -0.03
C GLY A 72 -0.95 -3.13 -0.97
N VAL A 73 -1.18 -3.33 -2.27
CA VAL A 73 -0.23 -3.06 -3.36
C VAL A 73 -0.78 -1.95 -4.24
N VAL A 74 0.04 -0.93 -4.49
CA VAL A 74 -0.32 0.22 -5.35
C VAL A 74 0.56 0.21 -6.59
N ASN A 75 0.04 -0.36 -7.69
CA ASN A 75 0.70 -0.40 -8.98
C ASN A 75 0.35 0.83 -9.83
N TYR A 76 0.98 0.94 -10.99
CA TYR A 76 0.61 1.94 -11.98
C TYR A 76 -0.90 1.92 -12.29
N LYS A 77 -1.54 3.07 -12.34
CA LYS A 77 -2.99 3.28 -12.49
C LYS A 77 -3.86 2.83 -11.30
N HIS A 78 -3.29 2.42 -10.19
CA HIS A 78 -4.07 2.03 -9.01
C HIS A 78 -4.32 3.20 -8.06
N ARG A 79 -5.51 3.18 -7.46
CA ARG A 79 -5.86 3.84 -6.20
C ARG A 79 -6.24 2.77 -5.18
N LEU A 80 -5.72 2.88 -3.97
CA LEU A 80 -6.10 2.04 -2.86
C LEU A 80 -6.72 2.91 -1.77
N ALA A 81 -7.98 2.69 -1.47
CA ALA A 81 -8.69 3.35 -0.39
C ALA A 81 -8.73 2.46 0.85
N VAL A 82 -8.41 3.02 2.01
CA VAL A 82 -8.37 2.30 3.29
C VAL A 82 -9.12 3.10 4.35
N GLN A 83 -10.07 2.46 5.03
CA GLN A 83 -10.73 3.03 6.21
C GLN A 83 -9.74 3.03 7.38
N MET A 84 -9.54 4.20 7.98
CA MET A 84 -8.59 4.43 9.07
C MET A 84 -9.33 4.93 10.31
N THR A 85 -8.84 4.61 11.49
CA THR A 85 -9.25 5.30 12.71
C THR A 85 -8.72 6.74 12.69
N PRO A 86 -9.49 7.74 13.20
CA PRO A 86 -8.92 9.07 13.42
C PRO A 86 -7.71 9.04 14.36
N GLY A 87 -6.82 10.01 14.20
CA GLY A 87 -5.60 10.11 15.00
C GLY A 87 -4.32 10.08 14.18
N SER A 88 -3.19 9.92 14.86
CA SER A 88 -1.86 9.92 14.24
C SER A 88 -1.46 8.53 13.77
N HIS A 89 -0.94 8.44 12.55
CA HIS A 89 -0.43 7.22 11.95
C HIS A 89 0.91 7.49 11.25
N ARG A 90 1.73 6.45 11.10
CA ARG A 90 2.87 6.47 10.20
C ARG A 90 2.61 5.56 9.01
N MET A 91 2.50 6.15 7.85
CA MET A 91 2.36 5.39 6.61
C MET A 91 3.73 5.06 6.05
N MET A 92 3.88 3.85 5.52
CA MET A 92 5.10 3.38 4.90
C MET A 92 4.80 2.85 3.49
N VAL A 93 5.67 3.19 2.54
CA VAL A 93 5.74 2.51 1.23
C VAL A 93 7.03 1.72 1.14
N VAL A 94 6.95 0.52 0.56
CA VAL A 94 8.10 -0.35 0.34
C VAL A 94 8.22 -0.70 -1.14
N GLY A 95 9.44 -0.56 -1.63
CA GLY A 95 9.93 -1.06 -2.91
C GLY A 95 11.32 -1.66 -2.73
N GLU A 96 12.35 -1.06 -3.35
CA GLU A 96 13.74 -1.41 -3.07
C GLU A 96 14.09 -1.14 -1.60
N ASN A 97 13.64 0.00 -1.07
CA ASN A 97 13.74 0.40 0.34
C ASN A 97 12.37 0.84 0.88
N ALA A 98 12.29 1.19 2.15
CA ALA A 98 11.13 1.85 2.74
C ALA A 98 11.21 3.38 2.59
N ASP A 99 10.05 4.05 2.70
CA ASP A 99 9.91 5.50 2.87
C ASP A 99 8.67 5.80 3.72
N PHE A 100 8.69 6.87 4.56
CA PHE A 100 7.63 7.17 5.53
C PHE A 100 6.95 8.52 5.27
N VAL A 101 5.70 8.61 5.71
CA VAL A 101 4.93 9.85 5.89
C VAL A 101 4.18 9.73 7.21
N ASP A 102 4.27 10.74 8.06
CA ASP A 102 3.41 10.85 9.24
C ASP A 102 2.10 11.56 8.84
N VAL A 103 0.95 11.01 9.26
CA VAL A 103 -0.37 11.58 8.95
C VAL A 103 -1.18 11.72 10.24
N THR A 104 -1.95 12.81 10.33
CA THR A 104 -2.99 13.00 11.34
C THR A 104 -4.33 13.08 10.64
N LEU A 105 -5.25 12.20 11.00
CA LEU A 105 -6.52 11.99 10.32
C LEU A 105 -7.68 12.37 11.24
N ASP A 106 -8.60 13.21 10.75
CA ASP A 106 -9.91 13.46 11.37
C ASP A 106 -10.95 12.49 10.82
N ALA A 107 -11.99 12.23 11.60
CA ALA A 107 -13.16 11.48 11.14
C ALA A 107 -13.88 12.21 9.98
N ASP A 108 -14.57 11.40 9.16
CA ASP A 108 -15.44 11.85 8.08
C ASP A 108 -14.75 12.72 7.01
N LYS A 109 -13.42 12.56 6.89
CA LYS A 109 -12.59 13.20 5.85
C LYS A 109 -11.86 12.18 4.99
N THR A 110 -11.57 12.59 3.74
CA THR A 110 -10.73 11.83 2.81
C THR A 110 -9.37 12.50 2.66
N TYR A 111 -8.30 11.71 2.74
CA TYR A 111 -6.90 12.13 2.63
C TYR A 111 -6.22 11.40 1.47
N TYR A 112 -5.22 12.01 0.87
CA TYR A 112 -4.54 11.45 -0.30
C TYR A 112 -3.02 11.45 -0.13
N LEU A 113 -2.40 10.32 -0.48
CA LEU A 113 -0.95 10.14 -0.54
C LEU A 113 -0.55 9.69 -1.94
N LEU A 114 0.35 10.44 -2.57
CA LEU A 114 0.96 10.07 -3.85
C LEU A 114 2.05 9.04 -3.62
N VAL A 115 1.96 7.91 -4.31
CA VAL A 115 3.04 6.93 -4.44
C VAL A 115 3.88 7.31 -5.66
N ARG A 116 5.00 7.99 -5.41
CA ARG A 116 5.89 8.50 -6.45
C ARG A 116 7.06 7.54 -6.67
N PRO A 117 7.20 6.95 -7.88
CA PRO A 117 8.37 6.15 -8.22
C PRO A 117 9.61 7.05 -8.38
N ARG A 118 10.76 6.54 -7.95
CA ARG A 118 12.07 7.17 -8.13
C ARG A 118 13.06 6.12 -8.64
N PRO A 119 14.00 6.49 -9.53
CA PRO A 119 15.08 5.59 -9.90
C PRO A 119 15.86 5.12 -8.66
N GLY A 120 16.13 3.81 -8.57
CA GLY A 120 16.96 3.17 -7.56
C GLY A 120 18.18 2.53 -8.20
N PHE A 121 18.95 1.77 -7.43
CA PHE A 121 20.10 1.02 -7.95
C PHE A 121 19.63 -0.38 -8.36
N GLY A 122 19.26 -0.54 -9.64
CA GLY A 122 18.78 -1.82 -10.20
C GLY A 122 17.28 -2.09 -10.03
N LYS A 123 16.60 -1.37 -9.15
CA LYS A 123 15.16 -1.42 -8.91
C LYS A 123 14.60 0.00 -8.76
N TYR A 124 13.29 0.09 -8.52
CA TYR A 124 12.65 1.38 -8.23
C TYR A 124 12.42 1.52 -6.73
N ARG A 125 12.72 2.73 -6.24
CA ARG A 125 12.31 3.23 -4.93
C ARG A 125 10.97 3.94 -5.08
N PHE A 126 10.25 4.05 -3.98
CA PHE A 126 9.00 4.81 -3.94
C PHE A 126 9.05 5.79 -2.78
N SER A 127 8.47 6.97 -2.98
CA SER A 127 8.17 7.91 -1.92
C SER A 127 6.67 7.98 -1.71
N LEU A 128 6.28 8.19 -0.46
CA LEU A 128 4.96 8.72 -0.12
C LEU A 128 5.06 10.24 -0.02
N LEU A 129 4.15 10.94 -0.68
CA LEU A 129 4.08 12.40 -0.66
C LEU A 129 2.65 12.80 -0.31
N PRO A 130 2.46 13.66 0.71
CA PRO A 130 1.14 14.17 1.06
C PRO A 130 0.56 15.05 -0.05
N LEU A 131 -0.74 14.90 -0.33
CA LEU A 131 -1.47 15.90 -1.11
C LEU A 131 -2.26 16.79 -0.13
N HIS A 132 -2.11 18.08 -0.28
CA HIS A 132 -2.72 19.06 0.61
C HIS A 132 -3.91 19.76 -0.04
N ASN A 133 -4.94 20.05 0.75
CA ASN A 133 -6.11 20.84 0.32
C ASN A 133 -5.79 22.34 0.38
N ARG A 134 -4.73 22.78 -0.28
CA ARG A 134 -4.32 24.19 -0.41
C ARG A 134 -3.53 24.41 -1.70
N ALA A 135 -3.72 25.58 -2.32
CA ALA A 135 -3.22 25.87 -3.67
C ALA A 135 -1.68 26.05 -3.75
N ASP A 136 -1.07 26.50 -2.66
CA ASP A 136 0.39 26.78 -2.57
C ASP A 136 1.24 25.53 -2.25
N ALA A 137 0.62 24.39 -2.07
CA ALA A 137 1.35 23.15 -1.81
C ALA A 137 2.02 22.60 -3.08
N GLU A 138 3.20 21.98 -2.94
CA GLU A 138 3.88 21.28 -4.04
C GLU A 138 2.97 20.22 -4.68
N TYR A 139 2.22 19.48 -3.83
CA TYR A 139 1.19 18.53 -4.25
C TYR A 139 -0.16 18.97 -3.70
N SER A 140 -0.97 19.59 -4.58
CA SER A 140 -2.26 20.17 -4.24
C SER A 140 -3.42 19.35 -4.79
N LEU A 141 -4.45 19.15 -3.97
CA LEU A 141 -5.74 18.58 -4.41
C LEU A 141 -6.52 19.55 -5.32
N LEU A 142 -6.15 20.84 -5.31
CA LEU A 142 -6.80 21.90 -6.09
C LEU A 142 -6.16 22.10 -7.48
N ALA A 143 -5.09 21.39 -7.78
CA ALA A 143 -4.39 21.53 -9.07
C ALA A 143 -5.03 20.65 -10.15
N ASP A 144 -4.96 21.09 -11.41
CA ASP A 144 -5.55 20.38 -12.57
C ASP A 144 -4.99 18.95 -12.72
N TYR A 145 -3.72 18.74 -12.40
CA TYR A 145 -3.10 17.42 -12.47
C TYR A 145 -3.76 16.41 -11.52
N PHE A 146 -4.35 16.86 -10.39
CA PHE A 146 -5.01 15.94 -9.47
C PHE A 146 -6.25 15.32 -10.12
N LYS A 147 -7.07 16.14 -10.79
CA LYS A 147 -8.20 15.62 -11.58
C LYS A 147 -7.73 14.63 -12.65
N GLU A 148 -6.68 15.00 -13.39
CA GLU A 148 -6.09 14.11 -14.41
C GLU A 148 -5.61 12.78 -13.80
N TRP A 149 -5.03 12.79 -12.60
CA TRP A 149 -4.61 11.57 -11.91
C TRP A 149 -5.81 10.72 -11.47
N MET A 150 -6.89 11.35 -11.01
CA MET A 150 -8.12 10.65 -10.67
C MET A 150 -8.75 9.99 -11.90
N ASP A 151 -8.77 10.67 -13.05
CA ASP A 151 -9.30 10.11 -14.31
C ASP A 151 -8.46 8.94 -14.85
N LYS A 152 -7.15 8.97 -14.65
CA LYS A 152 -6.19 7.94 -15.14
C LYS A 152 -6.06 6.72 -14.24
N THR A 153 -6.61 6.74 -13.04
CA THR A 153 -6.45 5.68 -12.04
C THR A 153 -7.81 5.09 -11.66
N HIS A 154 -7.81 3.88 -11.10
CA HIS A 154 -9.02 3.20 -10.61
C HIS A 154 -8.78 2.57 -9.24
N TYR A 155 -9.86 2.40 -8.47
CA TYR A 155 -9.75 1.77 -7.16
C TYR A 155 -9.56 0.26 -7.27
N VAL A 156 -8.68 -0.24 -6.40
CA VAL A 156 -8.38 -1.67 -6.24
C VAL A 156 -8.54 -2.08 -4.79
N SER A 157 -8.82 -3.36 -4.57
CA SER A 157 -8.88 -4.00 -3.26
C SER A 157 -7.94 -5.20 -3.19
N LYS A 158 -7.50 -5.55 -1.98
CA LYS A 158 -6.68 -6.74 -1.74
C LYS A 158 -7.44 -8.01 -2.09
N THR A 159 -6.72 -8.98 -2.62
CA THR A 159 -7.18 -10.37 -2.69
C THR A 159 -6.54 -11.18 -1.55
N PRO A 160 -7.05 -12.40 -1.25
CA PRO A 160 -6.39 -13.29 -0.30
C PRO A 160 -4.93 -13.62 -0.66
N ALA A 161 -4.58 -13.58 -1.97
CA ALA A 161 -3.21 -13.78 -2.42
C ALA A 161 -2.27 -12.65 -1.95
N ALA A 162 -2.77 -11.44 -1.74
CA ALA A 162 -1.97 -10.33 -1.22
C ALA A 162 -1.55 -10.56 0.24
N ASP A 163 -2.45 -11.06 1.08
CA ASP A 163 -2.15 -11.35 2.47
C ASP A 163 -1.18 -12.53 2.58
N ALA A 164 -1.37 -13.59 1.78
CA ALA A 164 -0.41 -14.69 1.68
C ALA A 164 0.98 -14.22 1.21
N TRP A 165 1.02 -13.33 0.22
CA TRP A 165 2.28 -12.70 -0.23
C TRP A 165 2.97 -11.94 0.92
N TYR A 166 2.22 -11.17 1.70
CA TYR A 166 2.77 -10.43 2.82
C TYR A 166 3.38 -11.34 3.88
N GLU A 167 2.71 -12.44 4.24
CA GLU A 167 3.24 -13.42 5.20
C GLU A 167 4.59 -14.01 4.75
N GLU A 168 4.76 -14.25 3.45
CA GLU A 168 6.04 -14.73 2.88
C GLU A 168 7.15 -13.66 2.89
N HIS A 169 6.81 -12.37 2.95
CA HIS A 169 7.76 -11.26 2.77
C HIS A 169 7.92 -10.37 4.00
N LYS A 170 7.17 -10.63 5.09
CA LYS A 170 7.10 -9.76 6.27
C LYS A 170 8.46 -9.49 6.92
N ASP A 171 9.37 -10.45 6.94
CA ASP A 171 10.71 -10.28 7.52
C ASP A 171 11.55 -9.30 6.68
N SER A 172 11.48 -9.38 5.36
CA SER A 172 12.13 -8.42 4.46
C SER A 172 11.53 -7.01 4.59
N VAL A 173 10.22 -6.92 4.79
CA VAL A 173 9.53 -5.64 5.04
C VAL A 173 9.97 -5.05 6.39
N ALA A 174 10.03 -5.86 7.44
CA ALA A 174 10.48 -5.44 8.76
C ALA A 174 11.93 -4.94 8.73
N GLN A 175 12.82 -5.62 8.02
CA GLN A 175 14.20 -5.17 7.86
C GLN A 175 14.28 -3.81 7.17
N LYS A 176 13.56 -3.61 6.06
CA LYS A 176 13.53 -2.33 5.34
C LYS A 176 12.94 -1.20 6.18
N LYS A 177 11.91 -1.50 7.01
CA LYS A 177 11.35 -0.56 7.98
C LYS A 177 12.43 -0.12 8.97
N THR A 178 13.14 -1.08 9.59
CA THR A 178 14.20 -0.83 10.57
C THR A 178 15.32 0.02 9.97
N ASP A 179 15.79 -0.33 8.77
CA ASP A 179 16.84 0.42 8.09
C ASP A 179 16.42 1.87 7.81
N TYR A 180 15.17 2.08 7.39
CA TYR A 180 14.68 3.42 7.10
C TYR A 180 14.36 4.22 8.37
N LEU A 181 13.92 3.56 9.44
CA LEU A 181 13.65 4.20 10.72
C LEU A 181 14.92 4.88 11.31
N ILE A 182 16.08 4.26 11.12
CA ILE A 182 17.37 4.86 11.50
C ILE A 182 17.60 6.19 10.77
N LYS A 183 17.30 6.23 9.47
CA LYS A 183 17.38 7.43 8.64
C LYS A 183 16.34 8.46 9.06
N TRP A 184 15.09 8.03 9.26
CA TRP A 184 13.98 8.87 9.65
C TRP A 184 14.24 9.61 10.96
N ASN A 185 14.76 8.90 11.96
CA ASN A 185 15.07 9.47 13.28
C ASN A 185 16.23 10.49 13.25
N LYS A 186 17.09 10.42 12.24
CA LYS A 186 18.20 11.38 12.02
C LYS A 186 17.80 12.57 11.15
N MET A 187 16.60 12.57 10.55
CA MET A 187 16.14 13.69 9.73
C MET A 187 15.94 14.94 10.59
N LEU A 188 16.37 16.07 10.07
CA LEU A 188 16.10 17.36 10.68
C LEU A 188 14.61 17.70 10.56
N PRO A 189 14.04 18.50 11.48
CA PRO A 189 12.62 18.88 11.43
C PRO A 189 12.20 19.50 10.09
N GLN A 190 12.99 20.35 9.48
CA GLN A 190 12.73 20.98 8.18
C GLN A 190 12.68 19.96 7.03
N ASP A 191 13.47 18.89 7.09
CA ASP A 191 13.47 17.83 6.05
C ASP A 191 12.30 16.87 6.21
N ARG A 192 11.76 16.78 7.43
CA ARG A 192 10.61 15.96 7.75
C ARG A 192 9.28 16.68 7.50
N ALA A 193 9.25 18.01 7.64
CA ALA A 193 8.04 18.80 7.49
C ALA A 193 7.25 18.54 6.18
N PRO A 194 7.89 18.38 4.98
CA PRO A 194 7.19 18.02 3.76
C PRO A 194 6.59 16.61 3.75
N LEU A 195 6.96 15.75 4.71
CA LEU A 195 6.51 14.36 4.86
C LEU A 195 5.47 14.23 5.98
N VAL A 196 4.75 15.31 6.28
CA VAL A 196 3.69 15.34 7.28
C VAL A 196 2.39 15.80 6.63
N LEU A 197 1.33 15.02 6.81
CA LEU A 197 -0.04 15.38 6.43
C LEU A 197 -0.87 15.64 7.69
N ASN A 198 -1.18 16.89 7.93
CA ASN A 198 -2.02 17.29 9.06
C ASN A 198 -3.52 17.10 8.75
N ALA A 199 -4.34 17.16 9.79
CA ALA A 199 -5.79 16.99 9.72
C ALA A 199 -6.50 17.97 8.77
N GLU A 200 -5.95 19.18 8.57
CA GLU A 200 -6.46 20.19 7.63
C GLU A 200 -6.24 19.82 6.15
N GLY A 201 -5.32 18.88 5.87
CA GLY A 201 -5.06 18.39 4.51
C GLY A 201 -6.17 17.52 3.95
N GLY A 202 -7.12 17.07 4.80
CA GLY A 202 -8.26 16.27 4.38
C GLY A 202 -9.38 17.08 3.76
N VAL A 203 -10.16 16.45 2.87
CA VAL A 203 -11.40 17.01 2.31
C VAL A 203 -12.59 16.33 2.99
N PRO A 204 -13.65 17.09 3.36
CA PRO A 204 -14.87 16.52 3.93
C PRO A 204 -15.49 15.47 2.98
N ALA A 205 -16.16 14.46 3.53
CA ALA A 205 -17.00 13.56 2.76
C ALA A 205 -18.13 14.35 2.10
N GLN A 206 -18.25 14.26 0.77
CA GLN A 206 -19.34 14.89 0.00
C GLN A 206 -20.54 13.93 -0.10
#